data_dea7b43e75b726330e51c5494eb35b88
#
_entry.id   dea7b43e75b726330e51c5494eb35b88
#
_cell.length_a   1.000
_cell.length_b   1.000
_cell.length_c   1.000
_cell.angle_alpha   90.00
_cell.angle_beta   90.00
_cell.angle_gamma   90.00
#
_symmetry.space_group_name_H-M   'P 1'
#
loop_
_entity.id
_entity.type
_entity.pdbx_description
1 polymer ?
#
loop_
_entity_poly.entity_id
_entity_poly.type
_entity_poly.pdbx_seq_one_letter_code
_entity_poly.pdbx_strand_id
1 'polypeptide(L)'
;MPAPGNADGLLRSYAAQPTKTFDWEPVFSIAPRTKAPVVREHLDGEGQLQRTVEFARWGFRPAWAKEKGPRPINARFETAPTNGMFRAAFASSRAVVPMSGYYEWVETDDGKQPYYVHATDEKLLHAAGLTAAEQNADGNWDVTFTIITREARDAAGDVHDRMPAFLDENLMAEWLAPGKLEMGEREQLHGALGGVSEQIAATLVTHPVDRRVNNVRTVDRRDEGLIAPLILG
;
A
#
# COMPACT_ATOMS: atom_id res chain seq x y z
N MET A 1 5.74 -0.77 6.96
CA MET A 1 6.24 0.02 5.83
C MET A 1 6.52 1.45 6.28
N PRO A 2 7.62 2.07 5.90
CA PRO A 2 7.82 3.50 6.03
C PRO A 2 6.96 4.26 5.01
N ALA A 3 6.42 5.41 5.40
CA ALA A 3 5.75 6.31 4.48
C ALA A 3 6.52 7.64 4.43
N PRO A 4 6.72 8.16 3.23
CA PRO A 4 7.69 9.20 2.96
C PRO A 4 7.21 10.59 3.33
N GLY A 5 8.17 11.42 3.66
CA GLY A 5 8.03 12.86 3.72
C GLY A 5 6.96 13.36 4.69
N ASN A 6 6.86 14.67 4.79
CA ASN A 6 5.77 15.34 5.48
C ASN A 6 4.50 15.44 4.58
N ALA A 7 3.40 15.93 5.15
CA ALA A 7 2.12 16.08 4.45
C ALA A 7 2.25 16.82 3.12
N ASP A 8 2.93 17.96 3.09
CA ASP A 8 3.10 18.79 1.90
C ASP A 8 3.93 18.08 0.80
N GLY A 9 4.95 17.33 1.20
CA GLY A 9 5.75 16.52 0.28
C GLY A 9 4.92 15.46 -0.41
N LEU A 10 4.09 14.74 0.36
CA LEU A 10 3.23 13.70 -0.16
C LEU A 10 2.15 14.26 -1.10
N LEU A 11 1.49 15.36 -0.71
CA LEU A 11 0.50 16.03 -1.55
C LEU A 11 1.10 16.52 -2.88
N ARG A 12 2.30 17.10 -2.86
CA ARG A 12 3.01 17.52 -4.08
C ARG A 12 3.40 16.34 -4.96
N SER A 13 3.94 15.25 -4.39
CA SER A 13 4.36 14.08 -5.15
C SER A 13 3.23 13.44 -5.96
N TYR A 14 2.00 13.57 -5.47
CA TYR A 14 0.83 13.03 -6.17
C TYR A 14 -0.03 14.10 -6.87
N ALA A 15 0.36 15.38 -6.83
CA ALA A 15 -0.48 16.50 -7.27
C ALA A 15 -1.91 16.40 -6.70
N ALA A 16 -2.00 16.07 -5.42
CA ALA A 16 -3.26 15.73 -4.74
C ALA A 16 -3.67 16.80 -3.72
N GLN A 17 -4.96 16.81 -3.39
CA GLN A 17 -5.52 17.64 -2.32
C GLN A 17 -5.82 16.78 -1.08
N PRO A 18 -5.75 17.32 0.14
CA PRO A 18 -6.19 16.60 1.33
C PRO A 18 -7.73 16.57 1.39
N THR A 19 -8.30 15.43 1.78
CA THR A 19 -9.77 15.33 1.99
C THR A 19 -10.24 16.07 3.24
N LYS A 20 -9.38 16.23 4.22
CA LYS A 20 -9.54 16.98 5.48
C LYS A 20 -8.17 17.53 5.86
N THR A 21 -8.05 18.11 7.06
CA THR A 21 -6.72 18.46 7.59
C THR A 21 -5.87 17.18 7.58
N PHE A 22 -4.85 17.19 6.72
CA PHE A 22 -3.93 16.09 6.54
C PHE A 22 -2.61 16.47 7.21
N ASP A 23 -2.50 16.15 8.49
CA ASP A 23 -1.29 16.33 9.29
C ASP A 23 -0.54 15.00 9.33
N TRP A 24 0.55 14.93 8.58
CA TRP A 24 1.37 13.74 8.44
C TRP A 24 2.85 14.05 8.62
N GLU A 25 3.49 13.31 9.49
CA GLU A 25 4.95 13.29 9.63
C GLU A 25 5.50 11.94 9.20
N PRO A 26 6.76 11.88 8.76
CA PRO A 26 7.39 10.63 8.36
C PRO A 26 7.29 9.56 9.43
N VAL A 27 6.91 8.36 9.03
CA VAL A 27 6.80 7.20 9.91
C VAL A 27 7.51 6.02 9.27
N PHE A 28 8.49 5.47 9.96
CA PHE A 28 9.33 4.37 9.47
C PHE A 28 8.81 2.98 9.84
N SER A 29 7.73 2.90 10.59
CA SER A 29 7.05 1.63 10.91
C SER A 29 5.54 1.79 10.97
N ILE A 30 4.84 1.40 9.91
CA ILE A 30 3.38 1.31 9.86
C ILE A 30 2.99 -0.16 9.91
N ALA A 31 2.29 -0.54 10.97
CA ALA A 31 1.81 -1.89 11.17
C ALA A 31 0.39 -2.07 10.62
N PRO A 32 -0.02 -3.30 10.25
CA PRO A 32 -1.41 -3.63 10.00
C PRO A 32 -2.35 -3.16 11.10
N ARG A 33 -3.59 -2.82 10.76
CA ARG A 33 -4.65 -2.29 11.64
C ARG A 33 -4.45 -0.83 12.08
N THR A 34 -3.37 -0.17 11.69
CA THR A 34 -3.19 1.27 11.89
C THR A 34 -3.62 2.06 10.66
N LYS A 35 -3.68 3.39 10.77
CA LYS A 35 -3.96 4.26 9.63
C LYS A 35 -2.68 4.58 8.88
N ALA A 36 -2.80 4.66 7.56
CA ALA A 36 -1.75 5.09 6.64
C ALA A 36 -2.33 5.98 5.54
N PRO A 37 -1.52 6.82 4.88
CA PRO A 37 -1.92 7.57 3.71
C PRO A 37 -2.29 6.64 2.56
N VAL A 38 -3.37 6.97 1.86
CA VAL A 38 -3.73 6.39 0.56
C VAL A 38 -4.08 7.51 -0.41
N VAL A 39 -3.78 7.30 -1.69
CA VAL A 39 -4.13 8.21 -2.78
C VAL A 39 -5.30 7.62 -3.53
N ARG A 40 -6.34 8.43 -3.79
CA ARG A 40 -7.51 8.03 -4.56
C ARG A 40 -7.92 9.12 -5.54
N GLU A 41 -8.65 8.73 -6.57
CA GLU A 41 -9.35 9.65 -7.45
C GLU A 41 -10.86 9.42 -7.40
N HIS A 42 -11.60 10.51 -7.53
CA HIS A 42 -13.05 10.51 -7.64
C HIS A 42 -13.52 11.71 -8.46
N LEU A 43 -14.73 11.65 -8.95
CA LEU A 43 -15.39 12.80 -9.53
C LEU A 43 -16.14 13.54 -8.42
N ASP A 44 -16.01 14.87 -8.38
CA ASP A 44 -16.79 15.71 -7.47
C ASP A 44 -18.24 15.90 -7.98
N GLY A 45 -19.02 16.72 -7.27
CA GLY A 45 -20.42 16.99 -7.63
C GLY A 45 -20.62 17.72 -8.96
N GLU A 46 -19.55 18.30 -9.54
CA GLU A 46 -19.54 18.97 -10.84
C GLU A 46 -18.93 18.09 -11.94
N GLY A 47 -18.56 16.85 -11.61
CA GLY A 47 -17.93 15.90 -12.52
C GLY A 47 -16.43 16.18 -12.78
N GLN A 48 -15.79 17.03 -11.97
CA GLN A 48 -14.37 17.30 -12.08
C GLN A 48 -13.56 16.22 -11.35
N LEU A 49 -12.45 15.81 -11.97
CA LEU A 49 -11.54 14.83 -11.40
C LEU A 49 -10.80 15.43 -10.19
N GLN A 50 -10.94 14.79 -9.05
CA GLN A 50 -10.24 15.13 -7.82
C GLN A 50 -9.31 13.98 -7.42
N ARG A 51 -8.02 14.28 -7.27
CA ARG A 51 -7.05 13.36 -6.67
C ARG A 51 -6.81 13.77 -5.22
N THR A 52 -7.00 12.85 -4.29
CA THR A 52 -6.94 13.13 -2.86
C THR A 52 -5.98 12.21 -2.12
N VAL A 53 -5.35 12.74 -1.06
CA VAL A 53 -4.66 11.94 -0.04
C VAL A 53 -5.51 11.95 1.22
N GLU A 54 -5.74 10.78 1.77
CA GLU A 54 -6.50 10.60 3.00
C GLU A 54 -5.92 9.48 3.87
N PHE A 55 -6.32 9.48 5.15
CA PHE A 55 -5.99 8.38 6.04
C PHE A 55 -6.98 7.24 5.89
N ALA A 56 -6.50 6.05 5.56
CA ALA A 56 -7.27 4.82 5.58
C ALA A 56 -6.68 3.80 6.56
N ARG A 57 -7.50 2.94 7.13
CA ARG A 57 -7.07 1.87 8.02
C ARG A 57 -6.62 0.65 7.23
N TRP A 58 -5.41 0.17 7.47
CA TRP A 58 -4.90 -1.04 6.84
C TRP A 58 -5.55 -2.30 7.41
N GLY A 59 -6.48 -2.86 6.66
CA GLY A 59 -7.30 -4.00 7.02
C GLY A 59 -8.70 -3.84 6.41
N PHE A 60 -8.83 -4.31 5.16
CA PHE A 60 -9.99 -4.11 4.29
C PHE A 60 -11.28 -4.63 4.89
N ARG A 61 -12.33 -3.80 4.84
CA ARG A 61 -13.67 -4.16 5.26
C ARG A 61 -14.70 -3.55 4.32
N PRO A 62 -15.28 -4.32 3.40
CA PRO A 62 -16.40 -3.86 2.62
C PRO A 62 -17.67 -3.70 3.49
N ALA A 63 -18.56 -2.78 3.11
CA ALA A 63 -19.76 -2.42 3.91
C ALA A 63 -20.67 -3.61 4.23
N TRP A 64 -20.70 -4.65 3.38
CA TRP A 64 -21.49 -5.87 3.62
C TRP A 64 -20.84 -6.84 4.63
N ALA A 65 -19.57 -6.64 4.98
CA ALA A 65 -18.86 -7.55 5.89
C ALA A 65 -19.32 -7.34 7.33
N LYS A 66 -19.52 -8.46 8.06
CA LYS A 66 -19.87 -8.42 9.48
C LYS A 66 -18.79 -7.69 10.27
N GLU A 67 -19.19 -7.00 11.34
CA GLU A 67 -18.28 -6.22 12.18
C GLU A 67 -17.11 -7.06 12.73
N LYS A 68 -17.37 -8.29 13.15
CA LYS A 68 -16.36 -9.26 13.62
C LYS A 68 -15.76 -10.12 12.51
N GLY A 69 -16.01 -9.79 11.23
CA GLY A 69 -15.48 -10.51 10.08
C GLY A 69 -13.98 -10.31 9.85
N PRO A 70 -13.41 -11.06 8.89
CA PRO A 70 -12.01 -10.92 8.52
C PRO A 70 -11.72 -9.51 8.02
N ARG A 71 -10.50 -9.04 8.29
CA ARG A 71 -9.99 -7.76 7.82
C ARG A 71 -8.66 -7.99 7.12
N PRO A 72 -8.68 -8.52 5.89
CA PRO A 72 -7.46 -8.84 5.17
C PRO A 72 -6.61 -7.60 4.93
N ILE A 73 -5.32 -7.74 5.22
CA ILE A 73 -4.32 -6.70 4.99
C ILE A 73 -3.75 -6.79 3.57
N ASN A 74 -3.80 -7.99 2.97
CA ASN A 74 -3.33 -8.26 1.62
C ASN A 74 -4.43 -8.92 0.79
N ALA A 75 -4.46 -8.59 -0.51
CA ALA A 75 -5.26 -9.23 -1.55
C ALA A 75 -4.31 -9.90 -2.55
N ARG A 76 -4.48 -11.19 -2.81
CA ARG A 76 -3.64 -11.90 -3.77
C ARG A 76 -3.90 -11.38 -5.19
N PHE A 77 -2.85 -10.95 -5.90
CA PHE A 77 -2.90 -10.49 -7.29
C PHE A 77 -3.66 -11.47 -8.17
N GLU A 78 -3.36 -12.76 -8.06
CA GLU A 78 -3.88 -13.82 -8.91
C GLU A 78 -5.40 -13.94 -8.85
N THR A 79 -6.01 -13.51 -7.76
CA THR A 79 -7.47 -13.66 -7.53
C THR A 79 -8.20 -12.35 -7.23
N ALA A 80 -7.51 -11.25 -7.01
CA ALA A 80 -8.14 -9.96 -6.63
C ALA A 80 -9.28 -9.52 -7.56
N PRO A 81 -9.19 -9.68 -8.92
CA PRO A 81 -10.25 -9.27 -9.82
C PRO A 81 -11.53 -10.12 -9.72
N THR A 82 -11.43 -11.36 -9.21
CA THR A 82 -12.52 -12.35 -9.22
C THR A 82 -13.00 -12.76 -7.83
N ASN A 83 -12.15 -12.61 -6.81
CA ASN A 83 -12.45 -12.99 -5.44
C ASN A 83 -13.63 -12.19 -4.87
N GLY A 84 -14.58 -12.88 -4.24
CA GLY A 84 -15.81 -12.28 -3.70
C GLY A 84 -15.58 -11.13 -2.71
N MET A 85 -14.45 -11.12 -1.99
CA MET A 85 -14.09 -10.03 -1.06
C MET A 85 -13.62 -8.78 -1.81
N PHE A 86 -12.86 -8.93 -2.90
CA PHE A 86 -12.08 -7.84 -3.51
C PHE A 86 -12.59 -7.39 -4.87
N ARG A 87 -13.31 -8.24 -5.62
CA ARG A 87 -13.71 -7.98 -7.02
C ARG A 87 -14.45 -6.67 -7.23
N ALA A 88 -15.30 -6.26 -6.28
CA ALA A 88 -16.02 -5.00 -6.37
C ALA A 88 -15.08 -3.80 -6.21
N ALA A 89 -14.18 -3.87 -5.23
CA ALA A 89 -13.19 -2.82 -5.03
C ALA A 89 -12.16 -2.77 -6.18
N PHE A 90 -11.75 -3.91 -6.73
CA PHE A 90 -10.90 -3.94 -7.92
C PHE A 90 -11.57 -3.24 -9.12
N ALA A 91 -12.88 -3.42 -9.27
CA ALA A 91 -13.62 -2.78 -10.34
C ALA A 91 -13.77 -1.25 -10.16
N SER A 92 -13.89 -0.72 -8.92
CA SER A 92 -14.36 0.66 -8.74
C SER A 92 -13.73 1.45 -7.57
N SER A 93 -12.90 0.84 -6.75
CA SER A 93 -12.40 1.47 -5.51
C SER A 93 -10.90 1.20 -5.33
N ARG A 94 -10.14 1.53 -6.36
CA ARG A 94 -8.69 1.36 -6.40
C ARG A 94 -8.02 2.55 -5.72
N ALA A 95 -6.82 2.31 -5.19
CA ALA A 95 -6.00 3.32 -4.54
C ALA A 95 -4.51 3.03 -4.75
N VAL A 96 -3.69 4.03 -4.51
CA VAL A 96 -2.25 3.87 -4.36
C VAL A 96 -1.90 3.98 -2.89
N VAL A 97 -1.05 3.07 -2.42
CA VAL A 97 -0.46 3.11 -1.08
C VAL A 97 0.99 3.53 -1.21
N PRO A 98 1.34 4.80 -0.91
CA PRO A 98 2.70 5.28 -0.98
C PRO A 98 3.57 4.66 0.11
N MET A 99 4.78 4.25 -0.24
CA MET A 99 5.76 3.76 0.71
C MET A 99 7.18 4.01 0.21
N SER A 100 8.12 4.28 1.11
CA SER A 100 9.55 4.29 0.78
C SER A 100 10.15 2.89 0.76
N GLY A 101 9.45 1.91 1.31
CA GLY A 101 9.82 0.50 1.32
C GLY A 101 8.91 -0.31 2.25
N TYR A 102 9.28 -1.55 2.47
CA TYR A 102 8.53 -2.44 3.36
C TYR A 102 9.46 -3.43 4.04
N TYR A 103 8.97 -4.05 5.10
CA TYR A 103 9.72 -5.05 5.85
C TYR A 103 9.23 -6.45 5.50
N GLU A 104 10.18 -7.36 5.38
CA GLU A 104 9.95 -8.80 5.31
C GLU A 104 10.90 -9.53 6.27
N TRP A 105 10.60 -10.76 6.61
CA TRP A 105 11.32 -11.48 7.66
C TRP A 105 11.84 -12.82 7.17
N VAL A 106 13.11 -13.08 7.45
CA VAL A 106 13.74 -14.38 7.29
C VAL A 106 13.80 -15.07 8.64
N GLU A 107 13.40 -16.33 8.70
CA GLU A 107 13.60 -17.18 9.89
C GLU A 107 15.08 -17.54 9.99
N THR A 108 15.68 -17.34 11.16
CA THR A 108 17.06 -17.71 11.49
C THR A 108 17.08 -18.49 12.80
N ASP A 109 18.19 -19.14 13.13
CA ASP A 109 18.35 -19.88 14.39
C ASP A 109 18.10 -19.01 15.62
N ASP A 110 18.38 -17.71 15.51
CA ASP A 110 18.18 -16.72 16.57
C ASP A 110 16.82 -16.00 16.51
N GLY A 111 15.87 -16.49 15.69
CA GLY A 111 14.54 -15.92 15.48
C GLY A 111 14.43 -15.10 14.20
N LYS A 112 13.39 -14.29 14.09
CA LYS A 112 13.08 -13.52 12.86
C LYS A 112 14.03 -12.36 12.67
N GLN A 113 14.78 -12.38 11.57
CA GLN A 113 15.60 -11.28 11.10
C GLN A 113 14.80 -10.44 10.11
N PRO A 114 14.49 -9.15 10.42
CA PRO A 114 13.83 -8.26 9.50
C PRO A 114 14.79 -7.75 8.42
N TYR A 115 14.26 -7.62 7.21
CA TYR A 115 14.91 -7.00 6.07
C TYR A 115 14.05 -5.83 5.61
N TYR A 116 14.70 -4.76 5.19
CA TYR A 116 14.05 -3.64 4.54
C TYR A 116 14.22 -3.76 3.03
N VAL A 117 13.10 -3.71 2.31
CA VAL A 117 13.03 -3.79 0.84
C VAL A 117 12.65 -2.42 0.32
N HIS A 118 13.43 -1.85 -0.58
CA HIS A 118 13.20 -0.51 -1.15
C HIS A 118 13.72 -0.39 -2.58
N ALA A 119 13.40 0.70 -3.27
CA ALA A 119 13.95 0.99 -4.60
C ALA A 119 15.43 1.38 -4.50
N THR A 120 16.24 0.97 -5.47
CA THR A 120 17.68 1.30 -5.53
C THR A 120 17.95 2.81 -5.56
N ASP A 121 17.06 3.58 -6.18
CA ASP A 121 17.15 5.04 -6.32
C ASP A 121 16.43 5.80 -5.19
N GLU A 122 16.02 5.09 -4.12
CA GLU A 122 15.33 5.62 -2.94
C GLU A 122 14.00 6.35 -3.24
N LYS A 123 13.48 6.21 -4.47
CA LYS A 123 12.17 6.77 -4.81
C LYS A 123 11.03 6.07 -4.10
N LEU A 124 9.90 6.76 -4.07
CA LEU A 124 8.65 6.19 -3.59
C LEU A 124 8.22 4.99 -4.42
N LEU A 125 7.85 3.94 -3.72
CA LEU A 125 7.12 2.81 -4.27
C LEU A 125 5.62 3.09 -4.18
N HIS A 126 4.90 2.82 -5.27
CA HIS A 126 3.47 3.03 -5.40
C HIS A 126 2.77 1.67 -5.38
N ALA A 127 2.42 1.15 -4.20
CA ALA A 127 1.74 -0.13 -4.11
C ALA A 127 0.28 -0.03 -4.55
N ALA A 128 -0.16 -0.97 -5.38
CA ALA A 128 -1.56 -1.09 -5.77
C ALA A 128 -2.42 -1.50 -4.56
N GLY A 129 -3.41 -0.68 -4.25
CA GLY A 129 -4.34 -0.88 -3.15
C GLY A 129 -5.78 -0.93 -3.59
N LEU A 130 -6.61 -1.54 -2.76
CA LEU A 130 -8.07 -1.52 -2.88
C LEU A 130 -8.65 -0.94 -1.61
N THR A 131 -9.68 -0.10 -1.75
CA THR A 131 -10.35 0.55 -0.63
C THR A 131 -11.81 0.13 -0.49
N ALA A 132 -12.30 0.23 0.72
CA ALA A 132 -13.71 0.21 1.04
C ALA A 132 -14.03 1.33 2.01
N ALA A 133 -15.16 1.97 1.82
CA ALA A 133 -15.63 3.05 2.67
C ALA A 133 -17.02 2.72 3.23
N GLU A 134 -17.22 3.05 4.50
CA GLU A 134 -18.51 2.90 5.20
C GLU A 134 -18.77 4.17 6.01
N GLN A 135 -20.00 4.62 6.03
CA GLN A 135 -20.38 5.75 6.88
C GLN A 135 -20.61 5.26 8.30
N ASN A 136 -19.94 5.86 9.27
CA ASN A 136 -20.14 5.55 10.68
C ASN A 136 -21.38 6.25 11.26
N ALA A 137 -21.73 5.97 12.52
CA ALA A 137 -22.90 6.53 13.18
C ALA A 137 -22.89 8.08 13.26
N ASP A 138 -21.71 8.69 13.24
CA ASP A 138 -21.54 10.16 13.27
C ASP A 138 -21.59 10.80 11.87
N GLY A 139 -21.89 10.02 10.83
CA GLY A 139 -21.92 10.47 9.44
C GLY A 139 -20.55 10.65 8.78
N ASN A 140 -19.45 10.29 9.45
CA ASN A 140 -18.11 10.33 8.87
C ASN A 140 -17.82 9.04 8.08
N TRP A 141 -16.97 9.16 7.06
CA TRP A 141 -16.51 8.02 6.29
C TRP A 141 -15.31 7.35 6.98
N ASP A 142 -15.45 6.07 7.29
CA ASP A 142 -14.36 5.20 7.69
C ASP A 142 -13.83 4.46 6.47
N VAL A 143 -12.63 4.80 6.03
CA VAL A 143 -11.98 4.18 4.88
C VAL A 143 -11.02 3.11 5.36
N THR A 144 -11.11 1.94 4.74
CA THR A 144 -10.20 0.82 4.95
C THR A 144 -9.52 0.44 3.66
N PHE A 145 -8.31 -0.14 3.73
CA PHE A 145 -7.59 -0.58 2.55
C PHE A 145 -6.89 -1.93 2.73
N THR A 146 -6.56 -2.54 1.62
CA THR A 146 -5.67 -3.70 1.49
C THR A 146 -4.64 -3.44 0.40
N ILE A 147 -3.48 -4.08 0.49
CA ILE A 147 -2.44 -4.02 -0.54
C ILE A 147 -2.57 -5.26 -1.42
N ILE A 148 -2.50 -5.10 -2.73
CA ILE A 148 -2.39 -6.24 -3.64
C ILE A 148 -0.98 -6.78 -3.55
N THR A 149 -0.85 -8.10 -3.33
CA THR A 149 0.44 -8.77 -3.26
C THR A 149 0.53 -9.84 -4.33
N ARG A 150 1.69 -9.99 -4.93
CA ARG A 150 2.04 -10.99 -5.95
C ARG A 150 3.18 -11.90 -5.47
N GLU A 151 3.50 -12.90 -6.24
CA GLU A 151 4.72 -13.69 -6.06
C GLU A 151 5.94 -12.76 -6.11
N ALA A 152 6.82 -12.87 -5.14
CA ALA A 152 8.03 -12.07 -5.07
C ALA A 152 9.05 -12.50 -6.14
N ARG A 153 9.84 -11.54 -6.58
CA ARG A 153 10.88 -11.71 -7.60
C ARG A 153 12.14 -10.97 -7.16
N ASP A 154 13.25 -11.36 -7.76
CA ASP A 154 14.57 -10.74 -7.56
C ASP A 154 14.92 -10.61 -6.05
N ALA A 155 15.48 -9.49 -5.64
CA ALA A 155 15.92 -9.26 -4.26
C ALA A 155 14.81 -9.46 -3.20
N ALA A 156 13.55 -9.18 -3.54
CA ALA A 156 12.41 -9.45 -2.65
C ALA A 156 12.14 -10.95 -2.51
N GLY A 157 12.35 -11.74 -3.57
CA GLY A 157 12.21 -13.20 -3.59
C GLY A 157 13.25 -13.94 -2.74
N ASP A 158 14.40 -13.33 -2.54
CA ASP A 158 15.45 -13.87 -1.66
C ASP A 158 15.05 -13.82 -0.17
N VAL A 159 14.09 -12.95 0.18
CA VAL A 159 13.65 -12.74 1.57
C VAL A 159 12.30 -13.40 1.85
N HIS A 160 11.33 -13.28 0.94
CA HIS A 160 9.97 -13.78 1.12
C HIS A 160 9.34 -14.18 -0.21
N ASP A 161 8.34 -15.06 -0.20
CA ASP A 161 7.63 -15.54 -1.39
C ASP A 161 6.58 -14.54 -1.94
N ARG A 162 6.26 -13.49 -1.21
CA ARG A 162 5.26 -12.48 -1.59
C ARG A 162 5.84 -11.07 -1.48
N MET A 163 5.43 -10.19 -2.41
CA MET A 163 5.74 -8.76 -2.42
C MET A 163 4.51 -7.95 -2.81
N PRO A 164 4.42 -6.65 -2.47
CA PRO A 164 3.40 -5.77 -3.01
C PRO A 164 3.45 -5.72 -4.55
N ALA A 165 2.29 -5.61 -5.19
CA ALA A 165 2.23 -5.26 -6.61
C ALA A 165 2.40 -3.74 -6.75
N PHE A 166 3.35 -3.30 -7.56
CA PHE A 166 3.71 -1.90 -7.72
C PHE A 166 3.23 -1.31 -9.05
N LEU A 167 3.03 -0.02 -9.05
CA LEU A 167 2.61 0.82 -10.16
C LEU A 167 3.75 1.80 -10.50
N ASP A 168 3.98 2.05 -11.78
CA ASP A 168 4.71 3.22 -12.23
C ASP A 168 3.77 4.43 -12.38
N GLU A 169 4.32 5.60 -12.71
CA GLU A 169 3.54 6.84 -12.85
C GLU A 169 2.48 6.75 -13.97
N ASN A 170 2.75 6.02 -15.04
CA ASN A 170 1.83 5.89 -16.18
C ASN A 170 0.64 5.01 -15.79
N LEU A 171 0.91 3.81 -15.25
CA LEU A 171 -0.15 2.89 -14.85
C LEU A 171 -0.94 3.41 -13.64
N MET A 172 -0.33 4.24 -12.79
CA MET A 172 -1.01 4.86 -11.65
C MET A 172 -2.19 5.72 -12.09
N ALA A 173 -2.10 6.46 -13.19
CA ALA A 173 -3.20 7.25 -13.72
C ALA A 173 -4.38 6.36 -14.17
N GLU A 174 -4.11 5.26 -14.87
CA GLU A 174 -5.14 4.30 -15.26
C GLU A 174 -5.71 3.55 -14.04
N TRP A 175 -4.85 3.19 -13.09
CA TRP A 175 -5.24 2.50 -11.86
C TRP A 175 -6.20 3.33 -11.01
N LEU A 176 -5.93 4.63 -10.86
CA LEU A 176 -6.74 5.53 -10.04
C LEU A 176 -8.00 6.03 -10.75
N ALA A 177 -8.07 5.95 -12.09
CA ALA A 177 -9.18 6.49 -12.87
C ALA A 177 -10.53 6.08 -12.27
N PRO A 178 -11.41 7.05 -11.96
CA PRO A 178 -12.69 6.77 -11.34
C PRO A 178 -13.62 6.06 -12.30
N GLY A 179 -14.60 5.36 -11.75
CA GLY A 179 -15.58 4.61 -12.51
C GLY A 179 -15.42 3.10 -12.33
N LYS A 180 -16.45 2.40 -12.78
CA LYS A 180 -16.51 0.94 -12.68
C LYS A 180 -15.96 0.32 -13.97
N LEU A 181 -14.93 -0.46 -13.85
CA LEU A 181 -14.35 -1.22 -14.95
C LEU A 181 -15.27 -2.39 -15.35
N GLU A 182 -15.47 -2.56 -16.63
CA GLU A 182 -16.07 -3.75 -17.21
C GLU A 182 -15.07 -4.93 -17.20
N MET A 183 -15.53 -6.13 -17.53
CA MET A 183 -14.70 -7.34 -17.38
C MET A 183 -13.42 -7.28 -18.22
N GLY A 184 -13.50 -6.87 -19.49
CA GLY A 184 -12.31 -6.74 -20.35
C GLY A 184 -11.31 -5.69 -19.88
N GLU A 185 -11.81 -4.55 -19.36
CA GLU A 185 -10.95 -3.49 -18.80
C GLU A 185 -10.23 -3.96 -17.54
N ARG A 186 -10.91 -4.76 -16.69
CA ARG A 186 -10.29 -5.37 -15.50
C ARG A 186 -9.17 -6.33 -15.85
N GLU A 187 -9.37 -7.15 -16.89
CA GLU A 187 -8.35 -8.09 -17.37
C GLU A 187 -7.13 -7.35 -17.93
N GLN A 188 -7.35 -6.29 -18.71
CA GLN A 188 -6.28 -5.46 -19.26
C GLN A 188 -5.49 -4.77 -18.15
N LEU A 189 -6.17 -4.10 -17.23
CA LEU A 189 -5.52 -3.40 -16.09
C LEU A 189 -4.78 -4.37 -15.17
N HIS A 190 -5.35 -5.55 -14.94
CA HIS A 190 -4.70 -6.62 -14.17
C HIS A 190 -3.42 -7.11 -14.86
N GLY A 191 -3.46 -7.36 -16.18
CA GLY A 191 -2.29 -7.74 -16.96
C GLY A 191 -1.20 -6.66 -16.93
N ALA A 192 -1.58 -5.39 -17.12
CA ALA A 192 -0.66 -4.25 -17.04
C ALA A 192 0.00 -4.14 -15.66
N LEU A 193 -0.77 -4.29 -14.57
CA LEU A 193 -0.23 -4.30 -13.20
C LEU A 193 0.80 -5.42 -13.02
N GLY A 194 0.55 -6.61 -13.57
CA GLY A 194 1.50 -7.72 -13.51
C GLY A 194 2.83 -7.38 -14.18
N GLY A 195 2.79 -6.85 -15.41
CA GLY A 195 3.99 -6.50 -16.18
C GLY A 195 4.80 -5.36 -15.57
N VAL A 196 4.14 -4.27 -15.17
CA VAL A 196 4.81 -3.12 -14.53
C VAL A 196 5.42 -3.50 -13.18
N SER A 197 4.67 -4.26 -12.37
CA SER A 197 5.18 -4.70 -11.07
C SER A 197 6.39 -5.63 -11.18
N GLU A 198 6.51 -6.41 -12.25
CA GLU A 198 7.71 -7.23 -12.51
C GLU A 198 8.92 -6.38 -12.88
N GLN A 199 8.74 -5.33 -13.69
CA GLN A 199 9.80 -4.38 -14.01
C GLN A 199 10.29 -3.64 -12.76
N ILE A 200 9.38 -3.21 -11.88
CA ILE A 200 9.74 -2.53 -10.63
C ILE A 200 10.45 -3.49 -9.68
N ALA A 201 10.05 -4.76 -9.61
CA ALA A 201 10.72 -5.77 -8.77
C ALA A 201 12.22 -5.85 -9.06
N ALA A 202 12.63 -5.76 -10.34
CA ALA A 202 14.03 -5.78 -10.75
C ALA A 202 14.85 -4.56 -10.27
N THR A 203 14.21 -3.50 -9.79
CA THR A 203 14.86 -2.30 -9.24
C THR A 203 14.95 -2.29 -7.71
N LEU A 204 14.41 -3.32 -7.06
CA LEU A 204 14.41 -3.40 -5.60
C LEU A 204 15.74 -3.96 -5.09
N VAL A 205 16.10 -3.48 -3.91
CA VAL A 205 17.23 -3.98 -3.11
C VAL A 205 16.77 -4.26 -1.70
N THR A 206 17.53 -5.10 -1.01
CA THR A 206 17.24 -5.48 0.38
C THR A 206 18.48 -5.37 1.25
N HIS A 207 18.28 -5.06 2.51
CA HIS A 207 19.33 -5.17 3.53
C HIS A 207 18.70 -5.53 4.89
N PRO A 208 19.45 -6.24 5.76
CA PRO A 208 18.99 -6.53 7.11
C PRO A 208 18.93 -5.24 7.94
N VAL A 209 17.93 -5.16 8.82
CA VAL A 209 17.72 -4.02 9.73
C VAL A 209 17.61 -4.48 11.17
N ASP A 210 17.66 -3.53 12.10
CA ASP A 210 17.57 -3.80 13.52
C ASP A 210 16.27 -4.54 13.90
N ARG A 211 16.40 -5.57 14.72
CA ARG A 211 15.28 -6.37 15.23
C ARG A 211 14.27 -5.59 16.09
N ARG A 212 14.58 -4.34 16.47
CA ARG A 212 13.61 -3.44 17.13
C ARG A 212 12.31 -3.30 16.34
N VAL A 213 12.35 -3.39 15.01
CA VAL A 213 11.16 -3.32 14.14
C VAL A 213 10.16 -4.45 14.40
N ASN A 214 10.59 -5.57 15.01
CA ASN A 214 9.73 -6.71 15.35
C ASN A 214 8.72 -6.35 16.45
N ASN A 215 9.01 -5.36 17.28
CA ASN A 215 8.13 -4.96 18.37
C ASN A 215 7.37 -3.67 18.06
N VAL A 216 6.35 -3.78 17.20
CA VAL A 216 5.51 -2.66 16.74
C VAL A 216 4.76 -1.93 17.86
N ARG A 217 4.72 -2.47 19.10
CA ARG A 217 4.04 -1.85 20.23
C ARG A 217 4.92 -0.87 20.99
N THR A 218 6.23 -1.10 21.02
CA THR A 218 7.19 -0.34 21.85
C THR A 218 8.20 0.44 21.02
N VAL A 219 8.32 0.14 19.73
CA VAL A 219 9.24 0.83 18.85
C VAL A 219 8.79 2.28 18.62
N ASP A 220 9.73 3.22 18.69
CA ASP A 220 9.48 4.56 18.19
C ASP A 220 9.35 4.52 16.65
N ARG A 221 8.13 4.68 16.18
CA ARG A 221 7.82 4.57 14.75
C ARG A 221 8.38 5.72 13.91
N ARG A 222 8.87 6.80 14.55
CA ARG A 222 9.52 7.95 13.91
C ARG A 222 11.05 7.83 13.86
N ASP A 223 11.61 6.78 14.45
CA ASP A 223 13.05 6.53 14.42
C ASP A 223 13.47 6.08 13.02
N GLU A 224 14.19 6.95 12.30
CA GLU A 224 14.75 6.66 10.98
C GLU A 224 15.77 5.51 11.01
N GLY A 225 16.39 5.26 12.16
CA GLY A 225 17.30 4.13 12.35
C GLY A 225 16.64 2.75 12.14
N LEU A 226 15.29 2.68 12.06
CA LEU A 226 14.59 1.43 11.77
C LEU A 226 14.81 0.91 10.34
N ILE A 227 15.18 1.78 9.40
CA ILE A 227 15.48 1.42 8.01
C ILE A 227 16.98 1.39 7.72
N ALA A 228 17.81 1.72 8.69
CA ALA A 228 19.25 1.73 8.51
C ALA A 228 19.83 0.31 8.35
N PRO A 229 20.77 0.08 7.41
CA PRO A 229 21.41 -1.20 7.25
C PRO A 229 22.13 -1.64 8.53
N LEU A 230 21.95 -2.91 8.93
CA LEU A 230 22.80 -3.52 9.95
C LEU A 230 24.17 -3.81 9.34
N ILE A 231 25.21 -3.33 9.99
CA ILE A 231 26.59 -3.76 9.74
C ILE A 231 26.73 -5.12 10.45
N LEU A 232 26.61 -6.19 9.68
CA LEU A 232 26.92 -7.53 10.18
C LEU A 232 28.44 -7.59 10.33
N GLY A 233 28.92 -7.56 11.58
CA GLY A 233 30.35 -7.72 11.90
C GLY A 233 30.82 -9.16 11.69
#